data_9a260b9bf28902f1a6adacfb0874cd65
#
_entry.id   9a260b9bf28902f1a6adacfb0874cd65
#
_cell.length_a   1.000
_cell.length_b   1.000
_cell.length_c   1.000
_cell.angle_alpha   90.00
_cell.angle_beta   90.00
_cell.angle_gamma   90.00
#
_symmetry.space_group_name_H-M   'P 1'
#
loop_
_entity.id
_entity.type
_entity.pdbx_description
1 polymer ?
#
loop_
_entity_poly.entity_id
_entity_poly.type
_entity_poly.pdbx_seq_one_letter_code
_entity_poly.pdbx_strand_id
1 'polypeptide(L)'
;MDEEVVRWIHYDNKLKEYNEKSKQLRTHKDALCEKIFNYYEIDDTNKDKHPEFNVPPLKTKLTVQTTTHYDSLNYKFLTTCLTDYFSSEEKANEIMKYIKQQRSKETKISLKRISSDS
;
A
#
# COMPACT_ATOMS: atom_id res chain seq x y z
N MET A 1 7.58 -32.44 17.03
CA MET A 1 7.04 -31.61 15.94
C MET A 1 5.84 -30.78 16.37
N ASP A 2 5.02 -31.29 17.26
CA ASP A 2 3.86 -30.54 17.76
C ASP A 2 4.24 -29.24 18.44
N GLU A 3 5.38 -29.21 19.13
CA GLU A 3 5.90 -28.00 19.76
C GLU A 3 6.21 -26.91 18.72
N GLU A 4 6.73 -27.30 17.57
CA GLU A 4 7.02 -26.37 16.49
C GLU A 4 5.73 -25.75 15.92
N VAL A 5 4.69 -26.57 15.79
CA VAL A 5 3.36 -26.10 15.31
C VAL A 5 2.77 -25.09 16.30
N VAL A 6 2.83 -25.39 17.60
CA VAL A 6 2.33 -24.49 18.65
C VAL A 6 3.11 -23.18 18.65
N ARG A 7 4.43 -23.25 18.50
CA ARG A 7 5.29 -22.05 18.44
C ARG A 7 4.95 -21.20 17.22
N TRP A 8 4.72 -21.82 16.08
CA TRP A 8 4.30 -21.09 14.88
C TRP A 8 3.00 -20.30 15.12
N ILE A 9 2.00 -20.94 15.76
CA ILE A 9 0.73 -20.30 16.09
C ILE A 9 0.95 -19.14 17.05
N HIS A 10 1.84 -19.31 18.04
CA HIS A 10 2.17 -18.25 18.99
C HIS A 10 2.74 -17.01 18.27
N TYR A 11 3.68 -17.22 17.35
CA TYR A 11 4.24 -16.10 16.57
C TYR A 11 3.19 -15.47 15.65
N ASP A 12 2.33 -16.29 15.05
CA ASP A 12 1.25 -15.77 14.21
C ASP A 12 0.30 -14.88 15.03
N ASN A 13 -0.05 -15.28 16.25
CA ASN A 13 -0.87 -14.46 17.15
C ASN A 13 -0.16 -13.13 17.49
N LYS A 14 1.13 -13.18 17.77
CA LYS A 14 1.90 -11.98 18.09
C LYS A 14 1.98 -11.03 16.91
N LEU A 15 2.18 -11.53 15.72
CA LEU A 15 2.20 -10.70 14.51
C LEU A 15 0.86 -10.01 14.30
N LYS A 16 -0.24 -10.70 14.49
CA LYS A 16 -1.58 -10.10 14.37
C LYS A 16 -1.79 -8.99 15.39
N GLU A 17 -1.36 -9.21 16.63
CA GLU A 17 -1.45 -8.22 17.70
C GLU A 17 -0.66 -6.96 17.36
N TYR A 18 0.61 -7.13 16.94
CA TYR A 18 1.46 -6.00 16.57
C TYR A 18 0.97 -5.28 15.32
N ASN A 19 0.45 -6.02 14.34
CA ASN A 19 -0.11 -5.42 13.14
C ASN A 19 -1.33 -4.55 13.47
N GLU A 20 -2.18 -5.01 14.38
CA GLU A 20 -3.34 -4.23 14.83
C GLU A 20 -2.91 -2.96 15.57
N LYS A 21 -1.95 -3.06 16.47
CA LYS A 21 -1.38 -1.91 17.17
C LYS A 21 -0.74 -0.92 16.22
N SER A 22 0.00 -1.43 15.23
CA SER A 22 0.63 -0.60 14.20
C SER A 22 -0.40 0.16 13.39
N LYS A 23 -1.50 -0.50 13.03
CA LYS A 23 -2.60 0.10 12.29
C LYS A 23 -3.26 1.23 13.07
N GLN A 24 -3.50 1.02 14.38
CA GLN A 24 -4.06 2.05 15.25
C GLN A 24 -3.13 3.26 15.36
N LEU A 25 -1.83 3.02 15.51
CA LEU A 25 -0.83 4.09 15.57
C LEU A 25 -0.78 4.90 14.29
N ARG A 26 -0.87 4.25 13.14
CA ARG A 26 -0.92 4.93 11.84
C ARG A 26 -2.16 5.81 11.73
N THR A 27 -3.31 5.32 12.19
CA THR A 27 -4.55 6.08 12.19
C THR A 27 -4.41 7.36 13.02
N HIS A 28 -3.83 7.27 14.22
CA HIS A 28 -3.58 8.44 15.06
C HIS A 28 -2.59 9.41 14.42
N LYS A 29 -1.52 8.89 13.85
CA LYS A 29 -0.50 9.69 13.18
C LYS A 29 -1.08 10.42 11.97
N ASP A 30 -1.88 9.74 11.17
CA ASP A 30 -2.51 10.31 9.99
C ASP A 30 -3.52 11.40 10.36
N ALA A 31 -4.29 11.19 11.44
CA ALA A 31 -5.23 12.19 11.94
C ALA A 31 -4.51 13.46 12.40
N LEU A 32 -3.36 13.31 13.07
CA LEU A 32 -2.55 14.46 13.47
C LEU A 32 -1.95 15.18 12.27
N CYS A 33 -1.49 14.43 11.28
CA CYS A 33 -0.97 15.00 10.04
C CYS A 33 -2.04 15.86 9.35
N GLU A 34 -3.27 15.37 9.27
CA GLU A 34 -4.38 16.08 8.67
C GLU A 34 -4.68 17.37 9.43
N LYS A 35 -4.68 17.33 10.77
CA LYS A 35 -4.86 18.53 11.59
C LYS A 35 -3.76 19.56 11.35
N ILE A 36 -2.51 19.13 11.24
CA ILE A 36 -1.38 20.01 10.95
C ILE A 36 -1.55 20.67 9.59
N PHE A 37 -1.89 19.88 8.58
CA PHE A 37 -2.07 20.39 7.23
C PHE A 37 -3.22 21.41 7.15
N ASN A 38 -4.33 21.12 7.83
CA ASN A 38 -5.46 22.05 7.86
C ASN A 38 -5.12 23.34 8.59
N TYR A 39 -4.42 23.25 9.71
CA TYR A 39 -4.05 24.44 10.50
C TYR A 39 -3.13 25.37 9.73
N TYR A 40 -2.13 24.84 9.03
CA TYR A 40 -1.16 25.62 8.27
C TYR A 40 -1.54 25.81 6.81
N GLU A 41 -2.73 25.38 6.41
CA GLU A 41 -3.22 25.48 5.02
C GLU A 41 -2.23 24.89 4.01
N ILE A 42 -1.68 23.72 4.35
CA ILE A 42 -0.72 23.02 3.49
C ILE A 42 -1.48 22.22 2.44
N ASP A 43 -1.23 22.47 1.17
CA ASP A 43 -1.79 21.70 0.06
C ASP A 43 -0.79 21.64 -1.10
N ASP A 44 -1.17 21.01 -2.19
CA ASP A 44 -0.29 20.83 -3.35
C ASP A 44 -0.20 22.09 -4.24
N THR A 45 -1.01 23.12 -3.97
CA THR A 45 -1.03 24.36 -4.76
C THR A 45 -0.02 25.40 -4.31
N ASN A 46 0.51 25.27 -3.08
CA ASN A 46 1.46 26.24 -2.50
C ASN A 46 2.78 25.61 -2.09
N LYS A 47 3.32 24.76 -2.96
CA LYS A 47 4.55 23.99 -2.71
C LYS A 47 5.74 24.83 -2.24
N ASP A 48 5.86 26.06 -2.71
CA ASP A 48 6.98 26.95 -2.39
C ASP A 48 6.86 27.59 -1.01
N LYS A 49 5.71 27.40 -0.35
CA LYS A 49 5.41 28.03 0.94
C LYS A 49 5.19 27.01 2.05
N HIS A 50 5.61 25.77 1.84
CA HIS A 50 5.46 24.75 2.87
C HIS A 50 6.34 25.06 4.07
N PRO A 51 5.78 25.01 5.30
CA PRO A 51 6.54 25.29 6.50
C PRO A 51 7.49 24.14 6.84
N GLU A 52 8.52 24.49 7.61
CA GLU A 52 9.38 23.51 8.25
C GLU A 52 9.11 23.55 9.74
N PHE A 53 9.12 22.40 10.38
CA PHE A 53 8.89 22.28 11.82
C PHE A 53 10.18 21.81 12.48
N ASN A 54 10.81 22.70 13.24
CA ASN A 54 12.02 22.37 13.97
C ASN A 54 11.66 22.11 15.43
N VAL A 55 11.97 20.91 15.91
CA VAL A 55 11.67 20.48 17.28
C VAL A 55 12.98 20.13 17.98
N PRO A 56 13.74 21.13 18.46
CA PRO A 56 15.06 20.92 19.04
C PRO A 56 15.11 19.94 20.20
N PRO A 57 14.13 19.94 21.14
CA PRO A 57 14.15 18.96 22.23
C PRO A 57 14.16 17.51 21.77
N LEU A 58 13.58 17.22 20.59
CA LEU A 58 13.55 15.89 20.01
C LEU A 58 14.63 15.70 18.94
N LYS A 59 15.50 16.72 18.72
CA LYS A 59 16.53 16.72 17.70
C LYS A 59 15.99 16.34 16.32
N THR A 60 14.80 16.87 16.02
CA THR A 60 14.03 16.46 14.84
C THR A 60 13.55 17.71 14.08
N LYS A 61 13.61 17.61 12.77
CA LYS A 61 13.07 18.61 11.86
C LYS A 61 12.08 17.92 10.94
N LEU A 62 10.89 18.47 10.80
CA LEU A 62 9.88 17.95 9.89
C LEU A 62 9.77 18.88 8.69
N THR A 63 9.74 18.29 7.52
CA THR A 63 9.52 19.02 6.26
C THR A 63 8.32 18.42 5.55
N VAL A 64 7.64 19.25 4.76
CA VAL A 64 6.54 18.79 3.93
C VAL A 64 7.13 18.26 2.63
N GLN A 65 6.85 16.98 2.33
CA GLN A 65 7.34 16.34 1.12
C GLN A 65 6.18 16.13 0.15
N THR A 66 6.40 16.47 -1.11
CA THR A 66 5.44 16.20 -2.17
C THR A 66 5.95 15.03 -3.00
N THR A 67 5.12 14.00 -3.12
CA THR A 67 5.43 12.84 -3.94
C THR A 67 4.32 12.64 -4.96
N THR A 68 4.70 12.19 -6.15
CA THR A 68 3.74 11.89 -7.20
C THR A 68 3.52 10.39 -7.25
N HIS A 69 2.27 9.99 -7.16
CA HIS A 69 1.87 8.59 -7.25
C HIS A 69 1.04 8.38 -8.51
N TYR A 70 1.38 7.36 -9.26
CA TYR A 70 0.62 6.96 -10.43
C TYR A 70 -0.27 5.77 -10.09
N ASP A 71 -1.43 5.71 -10.72
CA ASP A 71 -2.31 4.56 -10.57
C ASP A 71 -1.58 3.28 -11.00
N SER A 72 -1.90 2.18 -10.35
CA SER A 72 -1.28 0.89 -10.66
C SER A 72 -1.64 0.45 -12.07
N LEU A 73 -0.66 -0.11 -12.76
CA LEU A 73 -0.90 -0.73 -14.06
C LEU A 73 -1.53 -2.10 -13.83
N ASN A 74 -2.84 -2.21 -14.03
CA ASN A 74 -3.56 -3.46 -13.94
C ASN A 74 -4.13 -3.83 -15.30
N TYR A 75 -4.65 -5.05 -15.44
CA TYR A 75 -5.17 -5.54 -16.71
C TYR A 75 -6.34 -4.71 -17.22
N LYS A 76 -7.21 -4.26 -16.33
CA LYS A 76 -8.36 -3.43 -16.71
C LYS A 76 -7.91 -2.10 -17.30
N PHE A 77 -6.97 -1.42 -16.64
CA PHE A 77 -6.41 -0.15 -17.10
C PHE A 77 -5.72 -0.33 -18.45
N LEU A 78 -4.89 -1.36 -18.58
CA LEU A 78 -4.16 -1.64 -19.82
C LEU A 78 -5.13 -1.93 -20.96
N THR A 79 -6.18 -2.71 -20.70
CA THR A 79 -7.18 -3.03 -21.72
C THR A 79 -7.89 -1.77 -22.19
N THR A 80 -8.25 -0.88 -21.26
CA THR A 80 -8.89 0.39 -21.60
C THR A 80 -7.99 1.25 -22.48
N CYS A 81 -6.71 1.40 -22.11
CA CYS A 81 -5.76 2.19 -22.87
C CYS A 81 -5.53 1.63 -24.26
N LEU A 82 -5.40 0.31 -24.39
CA LEU A 82 -5.17 -0.35 -25.66
C LEU A 82 -6.42 -0.24 -26.57
N THR A 83 -7.61 -0.36 -25.98
CA THR A 83 -8.86 -0.19 -26.72
C THR A 83 -8.96 1.20 -27.31
N ASP A 84 -8.63 2.22 -26.52
CA ASP A 84 -8.65 3.61 -26.98
C ASP A 84 -7.58 3.86 -28.05
N TYR A 85 -6.36 3.35 -27.83
CA TYR A 85 -5.24 3.55 -28.74
C TYR A 85 -5.49 2.94 -30.13
N PHE A 86 -5.99 1.70 -30.17
CA PHE A 86 -6.23 0.98 -31.41
C PHE A 86 -7.65 1.19 -31.95
N SER A 87 -8.53 1.85 -31.20
CA SER A 87 -9.95 1.98 -31.52
C SER A 87 -10.60 0.63 -31.84
N SER A 88 -10.17 -0.41 -31.13
CA SER A 88 -10.60 -1.79 -31.35
C SER A 88 -10.49 -2.59 -30.07
N GLU A 89 -11.62 -3.04 -29.54
CA GLU A 89 -11.65 -3.92 -28.38
C GLU A 89 -11.04 -5.29 -28.70
N GLU A 90 -11.25 -5.78 -29.91
CA GLU A 90 -10.71 -7.06 -30.37
C GLU A 90 -9.18 -7.07 -30.35
N LYS A 91 -8.56 -6.01 -30.88
CA LYS A 91 -7.09 -5.88 -30.87
C LYS A 91 -6.55 -5.75 -29.47
N ALA A 92 -7.22 -4.99 -28.60
CA ALA A 92 -6.84 -4.82 -27.21
C ALA A 92 -6.84 -6.17 -26.48
N ASN A 93 -7.90 -6.95 -26.65
CA ASN A 93 -8.03 -8.27 -26.03
C ASN A 93 -6.97 -9.25 -26.53
N GLU A 94 -6.63 -9.20 -27.79
CA GLU A 94 -5.59 -10.03 -28.39
C GLU A 94 -4.21 -9.72 -27.77
N ILE A 95 -3.89 -8.44 -27.64
CA ILE A 95 -2.63 -8.01 -27.03
C ILE A 95 -2.59 -8.39 -25.54
N MET A 96 -3.70 -8.21 -24.84
CA MET A 96 -3.77 -8.57 -23.42
C MET A 96 -3.60 -10.07 -23.19
N LYS A 97 -4.16 -10.87 -24.09
CA LYS A 97 -3.98 -12.33 -24.06
C LYS A 97 -2.51 -12.68 -24.22
N TYR A 98 -1.82 -12.06 -25.18
CA TYR A 98 -0.39 -12.25 -25.38
C TYR A 98 0.41 -11.88 -24.13
N ILE A 99 0.14 -10.71 -23.52
CA ILE A 99 0.83 -10.25 -22.32
C ILE A 99 0.66 -11.24 -21.17
N LYS A 100 -0.55 -11.73 -20.95
CA LYS A 100 -0.85 -12.69 -19.89
C LYS A 100 -0.12 -14.02 -20.10
N GLN A 101 0.03 -14.44 -21.36
CA GLN A 101 0.76 -15.67 -21.69
C GLN A 101 2.27 -15.55 -21.46
N GLN A 102 2.83 -14.35 -21.57
CA GLN A 102 4.26 -14.12 -21.37
C GLN A 102 4.63 -14.00 -19.89
N ARG A 103 3.66 -13.85 -19.01
CA ARG A 103 3.90 -13.66 -17.59
C ARG A 103 4.38 -14.96 -16.94
N SER A 104 5.53 -14.89 -16.25
CA SER A 104 6.06 -16.02 -15.51
C SER A 104 5.19 -16.34 -14.29
N LYS A 105 5.14 -17.62 -13.94
CA LYS A 105 4.34 -18.12 -12.83
C LYS A 105 5.25 -18.83 -11.83
N GLU A 106 5.14 -18.47 -10.57
CA GLU A 106 5.84 -19.14 -9.48
C GLU A 106 4.80 -19.66 -8.49
N THR A 107 4.93 -20.91 -8.09
CA THR A 107 4.04 -21.51 -7.10
C THR A 107 4.80 -21.69 -5.79
N LYS A 108 4.27 -21.13 -4.71
CA LYS A 108 4.85 -21.23 -3.37
C LYS A 108 3.89 -21.95 -2.45
N ILE A 109 4.42 -22.74 -1.54
CA ILE A 109 3.62 -23.40 -0.50
C ILE A 109 3.85 -22.69 0.82
N SER A 110 2.80 -22.59 1.62
CA SER A 110 2.85 -21.90 2.90
C SER A 110 1.83 -22.51 3.86
N LEU A 111 2.00 -22.24 5.15
CA LEU A 111 1.02 -22.62 6.15
C LEU A 111 -0.07 -21.56 6.21
N LYS A 112 -1.32 -22.02 6.18
CA LYS A 112 -2.49 -21.15 6.34
C LYS A 112 -3.25 -21.60 7.59
N ARG A 113 -3.56 -20.62 8.44
CA ARG A 113 -4.32 -20.86 9.66
C ARG A 113 -5.81 -20.74 9.39
N ILE A 114 -6.56 -21.77 9.78
CA ILE A 114 -8.02 -21.79 9.67
C ILE A 114 -8.56 -22.04 11.07
N SER A 115 -9.52 -21.21 11.51
CA SER A 115 -10.17 -21.41 12.79
C SER A 115 -11.08 -22.64 12.73
N SER A 116 -11.01 -23.47 13.77
CA SER A 116 -11.85 -24.65 13.90
C SER A 116 -12.95 -24.37 14.93
N ASP A 117 -14.19 -24.58 14.53
CA ASP A 117 -15.37 -24.34 15.37
C ASP A 117 -15.86 -25.62 16.08
N SER A 118 -14.97 -26.51 16.37
CA SER A 118 -15.32 -27.76 17.05
C SER A 118 -15.47 -27.58 18.57
#